data_19015c21fa5bb7f2d5a1a3677fc58b20
#
_entry.id   19015c21fa5bb7f2d5a1a3677fc58b20
#
_cell.length_a   1.000
_cell.length_b   1.000
_cell.length_c   1.000
_cell.angle_alpha   90.00
_cell.angle_beta   90.00
_cell.angle_gamma   90.00
#
_symmetry.space_group_name_H-M   'P 1'
#
loop_
_entity.id
_entity.type
_entity.pdbx_description
1 polymer ?
#
loop_
_entity_poly.entity_id
_entity_poly.type
_entity_poly.pdbx_seq_one_letter_code
_entity_poly.pdbx_strand_id
1 'polypeptide(L)'
;MPPNYPNQGQNPAQGQYPNQGQNKTQLPHQYPNSSPSQTPISHELAPNEFAKHSMPKFGKIFAIILFTTAGVILLSFGIVYLMKYLNEKTAKTPETTAESTKLVSINLQPAIDQWLSTQVNKKNNSILVYDLKNQEIIGRNNDFTQNNSQGVENLFLVYLANLLFKQETWKKEDLVKVGEESLTKETCLTRIIQENHAGCKEAIVSELGADRLKQFLKDQSYENTNLTAHLSNTSDLLSLAKRFYNQPDFSNDVWEDLKLKLDPKANVIASTNPLLSGFQKLKLYGIFGAASETSSNYSYINNLYFIETVEEDPARRRTIVLVYLATDTDAASVIDLAKAIEKSLI
;
A
#
# COMPACT_ATOMS: atom_id res chain seq x y z
N MET A 1 30.62 1.01 -54.55
CA MET A 1 29.25 0.68 -55.02
C MET A 1 28.47 0.19 -53.82
N PRO A 2 27.51 0.92 -53.28
CA PRO A 2 26.62 0.45 -52.23
C PRO A 2 25.42 -0.26 -52.87
N PRO A 3 24.85 -1.27 -52.23
CA PRO A 3 23.69 -1.98 -52.76
C PRO A 3 22.41 -1.18 -52.58
N ASN A 4 21.59 -1.15 -53.63
CA ASN A 4 20.25 -0.62 -53.71
C ASN A 4 19.28 -1.47 -52.86
N TYR A 5 18.52 -0.86 -51.98
CA TYR A 5 17.31 -1.44 -51.34
C TYR A 5 16.07 -0.89 -52.04
N PRO A 6 15.11 -1.74 -52.41
CA PRO A 6 13.87 -1.30 -53.04
C PRO A 6 12.90 -0.73 -51.99
N ASN A 7 12.35 0.42 -52.34
CA ASN A 7 11.26 1.12 -51.71
C ASN A 7 9.96 0.31 -51.85
N GLN A 8 9.37 -0.17 -50.73
CA GLN A 8 8.00 -0.66 -50.70
C GLN A 8 7.18 0.19 -49.75
N GLY A 9 6.57 1.21 -50.33
CA GLY A 9 5.43 1.85 -49.72
C GLY A 9 4.19 0.97 -49.86
N GLN A 10 3.50 0.73 -48.73
CA GLN A 10 2.06 0.46 -48.73
C GLN A 10 1.51 0.86 -47.37
N ASN A 11 0.75 1.96 -47.36
CA ASN A 11 -0.15 2.34 -46.27
C ASN A 11 -1.30 1.29 -46.16
N PRO A 12 -1.61 0.75 -45.01
CA PRO A 12 -2.91 0.13 -44.75
C PRO A 12 -3.88 1.19 -44.27
N ALA A 13 -5.05 1.12 -44.89
CA ALA A 13 -6.26 1.90 -44.75
C ALA A 13 -6.70 2.15 -43.29
N GLN A 14 -7.18 3.38 -43.08
CA GLN A 14 -8.00 3.78 -41.94
C GLN A 14 -9.28 2.90 -41.88
N GLY A 15 -9.38 2.07 -40.84
CA GLY A 15 -10.59 1.38 -40.47
C GLY A 15 -11.56 2.34 -39.79
N GLN A 16 -12.68 2.63 -40.47
CA GLN A 16 -13.82 3.36 -39.91
C GLN A 16 -14.48 2.53 -38.80
N TYR A 17 -14.56 3.12 -37.61
CA TYR A 17 -15.41 2.59 -36.52
C TYR A 17 -16.88 2.91 -36.79
N PRO A 18 -17.79 1.96 -36.68
CA PRO A 18 -19.21 2.24 -36.83
C PRO A 18 -19.73 2.96 -35.57
N ASN A 19 -20.40 4.07 -35.84
CA ASN A 19 -21.19 4.89 -34.93
C ASN A 19 -22.37 4.07 -34.39
N GLN A 20 -22.34 3.64 -33.13
CA GLN A 20 -23.49 3.01 -32.49
C GLN A 20 -24.37 4.07 -31.84
N GLY A 21 -25.57 4.09 -32.39
CA GLY A 21 -26.65 5.01 -32.12
C GLY A 21 -27.11 5.00 -30.64
N GLN A 22 -27.47 6.19 -30.22
CA GLN A 22 -28.26 6.46 -29.04
C GLN A 22 -29.63 5.80 -29.11
N ASN A 23 -29.91 4.83 -28.26
CA ASN A 23 -31.25 4.41 -27.95
C ASN A 23 -31.65 4.91 -26.57
N LYS A 24 -32.38 6.01 -26.57
CA LYS A 24 -33.16 6.49 -25.41
C LYS A 24 -34.39 5.60 -25.30
N THR A 25 -34.42 4.72 -24.32
CA THR A 25 -35.68 4.09 -23.90
C THR A 25 -36.03 4.65 -22.53
N GLN A 26 -37.02 5.55 -22.55
CA GLN A 26 -37.74 6.02 -21.36
C GLN A 26 -38.66 4.88 -20.90
N LEU A 27 -38.52 4.48 -19.64
CA LEU A 27 -39.53 3.66 -18.96
C LEU A 27 -40.23 4.55 -17.91
N PRO A 28 -41.56 4.53 -17.88
CA PRO A 28 -42.35 5.29 -16.92
C PRO A 28 -42.40 4.52 -15.60
N HIS A 29 -41.94 5.09 -14.53
CA HIS A 29 -42.22 4.61 -13.19
C HIS A 29 -43.56 5.11 -12.71
N GLN A 30 -44.57 4.24 -12.71
CA GLN A 30 -45.76 4.40 -11.90
C GLN A 30 -45.52 3.81 -10.51
N TYR A 31 -45.61 4.65 -9.51
CA TYR A 31 -45.74 4.23 -8.10
C TYR A 31 -47.24 4.17 -7.77
N PRO A 32 -47.73 3.09 -7.18
CA PRO A 32 -49.04 3.11 -6.58
C PRO A 32 -48.99 3.68 -5.16
N ASN A 33 -49.65 4.82 -4.97
CA ASN A 33 -50.05 5.31 -3.67
C ASN A 33 -51.09 4.39 -3.07
N SER A 34 -50.79 3.79 -1.93
CA SER A 34 -51.82 3.21 -1.05
C SER A 34 -51.59 3.69 0.39
N SER A 35 -52.38 4.69 0.74
CA SER A 35 -52.60 5.08 2.14
C SER A 35 -53.54 4.08 2.80
N PRO A 36 -53.28 3.59 4.00
CA PRO A 36 -54.32 2.95 4.81
C PRO A 36 -55.05 4.00 5.64
N SER A 37 -56.36 3.96 5.43
CA SER A 37 -57.41 4.63 6.15
C SER A 37 -57.31 4.35 7.68
N GLN A 38 -57.29 5.42 8.48
CA GLN A 38 -57.49 5.37 9.91
C GLN A 38 -58.98 5.30 10.24
N THR A 39 -59.39 4.24 10.87
CA THR A 39 -60.70 4.15 11.53
C THR A 39 -60.48 4.44 13.05
N PRO A 40 -61.22 5.36 13.67
CA PRO A 40 -61.13 5.58 15.10
C PRO A 40 -62.01 4.57 15.84
N ILE A 41 -61.35 3.78 16.69
CA ILE A 41 -62.10 2.96 17.65
C ILE A 41 -62.11 3.73 18.98
N SER A 42 -63.28 4.25 19.31
CA SER A 42 -63.67 4.72 20.63
C SER A 42 -63.87 3.52 21.56
N HIS A 43 -63.07 3.38 22.60
CA HIS A 43 -63.39 2.51 23.70
C HIS A 43 -63.59 3.32 24.99
N GLU A 44 -64.83 3.16 25.41
CA GLU A 44 -65.43 3.59 26.62
C GLU A 44 -64.68 3.13 27.87
N LEU A 45 -64.47 4.06 28.80
CA LEU A 45 -63.88 3.83 30.11
C LEU A 45 -64.88 3.12 31.02
N ALA A 46 -64.56 1.96 31.54
CA ALA A 46 -65.15 1.33 32.70
C ALA A 46 -64.22 1.43 33.91
N PRO A 47 -64.75 1.75 35.09
CA PRO A 47 -63.93 2.05 36.27
C PRO A 47 -63.64 0.84 37.15
N ASN A 48 -62.47 0.88 37.73
CA ASN A 48 -62.07 0.30 39.01
C ASN A 48 -62.21 -1.19 39.26
N GLU A 49 -61.07 -1.88 39.24
CA GLU A 49 -60.76 -2.83 40.35
C GLU A 49 -59.27 -2.72 40.70
N PHE A 50 -58.97 -2.06 41.82
CA PHE A 50 -57.68 -2.13 42.45
C PHE A 50 -57.52 -3.52 43.11
N ALA A 51 -56.95 -4.45 42.37
CA ALA A 51 -56.49 -5.70 42.96
C ALA A 51 -55.07 -5.46 43.54
N LYS A 52 -55.00 -5.61 44.83
CA LYS A 52 -53.78 -5.70 45.64
C LYS A 52 -52.89 -6.81 45.09
N HIS A 53 -51.87 -6.49 44.27
CA HIS A 53 -50.77 -7.41 44.00
C HIS A 53 -49.57 -7.04 44.84
N SER A 54 -49.29 -7.90 45.80
CA SER A 54 -48.09 -7.93 46.61
C SER A 54 -46.85 -8.00 45.70
N MET A 55 -46.04 -6.96 45.69
CA MET A 55 -44.68 -6.98 45.16
C MET A 55 -43.72 -7.61 46.16
N PRO A 56 -43.26 -8.84 45.94
CA PRO A 56 -42.00 -9.18 46.61
C PRO A 56 -40.96 -9.95 45.76
N LYS A 57 -41.12 -10.13 44.49
CA LYS A 57 -40.12 -10.90 43.74
C LYS A 57 -39.24 -10.10 42.80
N PHE A 58 -39.67 -8.95 42.32
CA PHE A 58 -38.87 -8.14 41.36
C PHE A 58 -37.64 -7.45 41.99
N GLY A 59 -37.72 -7.02 43.26
CA GLY A 59 -36.63 -6.35 43.93
C GLY A 59 -35.39 -7.23 44.14
N LYS A 60 -35.56 -8.54 44.36
CA LYS A 60 -34.46 -9.47 44.54
C LYS A 60 -33.73 -9.77 43.22
N ILE A 61 -34.46 -9.90 42.12
CA ILE A 61 -33.88 -10.13 40.78
C ILE A 61 -33.12 -8.89 40.30
N PHE A 62 -33.67 -7.69 40.54
CA PHE A 62 -33.00 -6.45 40.19
C PHE A 62 -31.71 -6.22 40.98
N ALA A 63 -31.72 -6.54 42.29
CA ALA A 63 -30.52 -6.48 43.13
C ALA A 63 -29.44 -7.48 42.66
N ILE A 64 -29.82 -8.72 42.28
CA ILE A 64 -28.86 -9.70 41.77
C ILE A 64 -28.26 -9.25 40.45
N ILE A 65 -29.01 -8.70 39.50
CA ILE A 65 -28.51 -8.18 38.25
C ILE A 65 -27.57 -7.00 38.49
N LEU A 66 -27.91 -6.09 39.41
CA LEU A 66 -27.09 -4.91 39.72
C LEU A 66 -25.75 -5.29 40.39
N PHE A 67 -25.77 -6.29 41.30
CA PHE A 67 -24.55 -6.80 41.93
C PHE A 67 -23.67 -7.60 40.98
N THR A 68 -24.27 -8.37 40.05
CA THR A 68 -23.47 -9.11 39.04
C THR A 68 -22.84 -8.17 38.03
N THR A 69 -23.53 -7.15 37.55
CA THR A 69 -22.96 -6.16 36.63
C THR A 69 -21.87 -5.31 37.29
N ALA A 70 -22.07 -4.88 38.56
CA ALA A 70 -21.04 -4.17 39.32
C ALA A 70 -19.82 -5.05 39.58
N GLY A 71 -20.02 -6.34 39.85
CA GLY A 71 -18.93 -7.32 40.03
C GLY A 71 -18.10 -7.54 38.77
N VAL A 72 -18.73 -7.62 37.59
CA VAL A 72 -18.06 -7.78 36.31
C VAL A 72 -17.25 -6.51 35.95
N ILE A 73 -17.80 -5.33 36.22
CA ILE A 73 -17.11 -4.07 36.01
C ILE A 73 -15.89 -3.94 36.92
N LEU A 74 -16.00 -4.26 38.19
CA LEU A 74 -14.87 -4.24 39.14
C LEU A 74 -13.79 -5.27 38.79
N LEU A 75 -14.17 -6.46 38.33
CA LEU A 75 -13.22 -7.47 37.85
C LEU A 75 -12.49 -7.01 36.60
N SER A 76 -13.16 -6.38 35.64
CA SER A 76 -12.50 -5.86 34.42
C SER A 76 -11.53 -4.72 34.76
N PHE A 77 -11.88 -3.80 35.64
CA PHE A 77 -10.95 -2.77 36.12
C PHE A 77 -9.78 -3.38 36.93
N GLY A 78 -10.03 -4.40 37.73
CA GLY A 78 -9.00 -5.13 38.48
C GLY A 78 -8.00 -5.82 37.57
N ILE A 79 -8.44 -6.45 36.48
CA ILE A 79 -7.57 -7.11 35.50
C ILE A 79 -6.74 -6.07 34.75
N VAL A 80 -7.32 -4.96 34.29
CA VAL A 80 -6.59 -3.88 33.61
C VAL A 80 -5.54 -3.26 34.53
N TYR A 81 -5.88 -3.03 35.81
CA TYR A 81 -4.97 -2.51 36.83
C TYR A 81 -3.84 -3.50 37.16
N LEU A 82 -4.18 -4.79 37.23
CA LEU A 82 -3.18 -5.85 37.45
C LEU A 82 -2.23 -5.99 36.28
N MET A 83 -2.75 -5.93 35.04
CA MET A 83 -1.91 -5.94 33.84
C MET A 83 -0.98 -4.71 33.76
N LYS A 84 -1.49 -3.53 34.12
CA LYS A 84 -0.68 -2.33 34.20
C LYS A 84 0.39 -2.44 35.29
N TYR A 85 0.03 -2.95 36.47
CA TYR A 85 0.97 -3.16 37.58
C TYR A 85 2.02 -4.25 37.30
N LEU A 86 1.66 -5.33 36.59
CA LEU A 86 2.58 -6.38 36.17
C LEU A 86 3.51 -5.85 35.06
N ASN A 87 3.01 -5.06 34.10
CA ASN A 87 3.84 -4.39 33.11
C ASN A 87 4.83 -3.38 33.77
N GLU A 88 4.39 -2.63 34.77
CA GLU A 88 5.29 -1.70 35.50
C GLU A 88 6.35 -2.44 36.33
N LYS A 89 6.06 -3.65 36.82
CA LYS A 89 7.04 -4.46 37.57
C LYS A 89 7.99 -5.23 36.66
N THR A 90 7.54 -5.71 35.51
CA THR A 90 8.42 -6.34 34.50
C THR A 90 9.25 -5.31 33.75
N ALA A 91 8.86 -4.04 33.74
CA ALA A 91 9.64 -2.93 33.16
C ALA A 91 10.85 -2.49 34.01
N LYS A 92 11.10 -3.13 35.17
CA LYS A 92 12.32 -2.91 35.97
C LYS A 92 13.39 -3.99 35.80
N THR A 93 13.48 -4.60 34.62
CA THR A 93 14.82 -5.01 34.13
C THR A 93 15.54 -3.71 33.84
N PRO A 94 16.81 -3.53 34.29
CA PRO A 94 17.56 -2.38 33.82
C PRO A 94 17.59 -2.48 32.31
N GLU A 95 16.72 -1.71 31.62
CA GLU A 95 17.02 -1.30 30.28
C GLU A 95 18.41 -0.68 30.40
N THR A 96 19.41 -1.45 30.01
CA THR A 96 20.56 -0.85 29.38
C THR A 96 19.95 -0.11 28.24
N THR A 97 19.60 1.15 28.46
CA THR A 97 19.33 2.12 27.43
C THR A 97 20.63 2.14 26.63
N ALA A 98 20.75 1.20 25.69
CA ALA A 98 21.58 1.44 24.54
C ALA A 98 20.94 2.71 23.97
N GLU A 99 21.47 3.88 24.38
CA GLU A 99 21.26 5.11 23.64
C GLU A 99 21.49 4.71 22.20
N SER A 100 20.41 4.63 21.44
CA SER A 100 20.49 4.46 20.00
C SER A 100 21.24 5.70 19.54
N THR A 101 22.55 5.55 19.42
CA THR A 101 23.43 6.65 19.02
C THR A 101 22.90 7.07 17.67
N LYS A 102 22.16 8.18 17.68
CA LYS A 102 21.62 8.75 16.46
C LYS A 102 22.80 8.98 15.53
N LEU A 103 22.79 8.34 14.37
CA LEU A 103 23.86 8.50 13.41
C LEU A 103 23.86 9.94 12.89
N VAL A 104 25.00 10.41 12.43
CA VAL A 104 25.10 11.72 11.78
C VAL A 104 24.03 11.80 10.68
N SER A 105 23.20 12.85 10.71
CA SER A 105 22.15 13.04 9.73
C SER A 105 22.76 13.22 8.33
N ILE A 106 22.22 12.51 7.35
CA ILE A 106 22.53 12.67 5.93
C ILE A 106 21.54 13.68 5.37
N ASN A 107 22.00 14.60 4.52
CA ASN A 107 21.15 15.55 3.82
C ASN A 107 21.34 15.40 2.31
N LEU A 108 20.37 14.77 1.63
CA LEU A 108 20.35 14.60 0.18
C LEU A 108 19.67 15.76 -0.56
N GLN A 109 19.03 16.69 0.16
CA GLN A 109 18.26 17.77 -0.48
C GLN A 109 19.10 18.60 -1.47
N PRO A 110 20.35 19.00 -1.15
CA PRO A 110 21.17 19.75 -2.10
C PRO A 110 21.45 18.99 -3.42
N ALA A 111 21.68 17.68 -3.34
CA ALA A 111 21.91 16.84 -4.52
C ALA A 111 20.64 16.71 -5.37
N ILE A 112 19.48 16.54 -4.73
CA ILE A 112 18.18 16.50 -5.40
C ILE A 112 17.87 17.84 -6.06
N ASP A 113 18.06 18.95 -5.35
CA ASP A 113 17.80 20.31 -5.87
C ASP A 113 18.71 20.65 -7.06
N GLN A 114 19.98 20.28 -6.98
CA GLN A 114 20.93 20.42 -8.08
C GLN A 114 20.47 19.62 -9.30
N TRP A 115 20.11 18.35 -9.12
CA TRP A 115 19.60 17.52 -10.20
C TRP A 115 18.29 18.09 -10.78
N LEU A 116 17.33 18.50 -9.94
CA LEU A 116 16.08 19.13 -10.36
C LEU A 116 16.32 20.41 -11.17
N SER A 117 17.41 21.14 -10.89
CA SER A 117 17.73 22.36 -11.63
C SER A 117 18.01 22.10 -13.11
N THR A 118 18.43 20.89 -13.45
CA THR A 118 18.69 20.44 -14.84
C THR A 118 17.46 19.89 -15.54
N GLN A 119 16.34 19.63 -14.79
CA GLN A 119 15.15 19.03 -15.38
C GLN A 119 14.26 20.08 -16.06
N VAL A 120 13.77 19.74 -17.25
CA VAL A 120 12.81 20.59 -17.99
C VAL A 120 11.45 20.59 -17.25
N ASN A 121 10.99 19.42 -16.82
CA ASN A 121 9.68 19.22 -16.19
C ASN A 121 9.83 18.77 -14.72
N LYS A 122 10.24 19.69 -13.84
CA LYS A 122 10.45 19.39 -12.41
C LYS A 122 9.20 18.82 -11.72
N LYS A 123 8.00 19.25 -12.17
CA LYS A 123 6.71 18.83 -11.59
C LYS A 123 6.37 17.36 -11.87
N ASN A 124 6.96 16.79 -12.91
CA ASN A 124 6.75 15.40 -13.29
C ASN A 124 7.58 14.41 -12.45
N ASN A 125 8.40 14.94 -11.53
CA ASN A 125 9.28 14.13 -10.69
C ASN A 125 8.84 14.25 -9.22
N SER A 126 8.44 13.15 -8.64
CA SER A 126 8.20 13.01 -7.20
C SER A 126 9.27 12.14 -6.58
N ILE A 127 9.96 12.66 -5.57
CA ILE A 127 11.07 12.01 -4.90
C ILE A 127 10.84 12.07 -3.40
N LEU A 128 11.08 10.98 -2.70
CA LEU A 128 11.11 10.94 -1.25
C LEU A 128 12.19 9.96 -0.79
N VAL A 129 13.13 10.47 0.01
CA VAL A 129 14.22 9.68 0.56
C VAL A 129 14.17 9.74 2.07
N TYR A 130 14.14 8.58 2.71
CA TYR A 130 13.94 8.44 4.15
C TYR A 130 14.96 7.51 4.78
N ASP A 131 15.62 7.97 5.84
CA ASP A 131 16.50 7.16 6.68
C ASP A 131 15.66 6.42 7.73
N LEU A 132 15.54 5.10 7.59
CA LEU A 132 14.75 4.27 8.51
C LEU A 132 15.38 4.21 9.90
N LYS A 133 16.70 4.32 10.01
CA LYS A 133 17.41 4.26 11.30
C LYS A 133 17.27 5.55 12.10
N ASN A 134 17.47 6.69 11.45
CA ASN A 134 17.30 8.00 12.08
C ASN A 134 15.82 8.45 12.11
N GLN A 135 14.94 7.76 11.39
CA GLN A 135 13.52 8.08 11.24
C GLN A 135 13.29 9.51 10.71
N GLU A 136 14.06 9.91 9.71
CA GLU A 136 13.98 11.26 9.15
C GLU A 136 13.96 11.27 7.62
N ILE A 137 13.27 12.27 7.06
CA ILE A 137 13.33 12.57 5.63
C ILE A 137 14.65 13.26 5.35
N ILE A 138 15.46 12.69 4.46
CA ILE A 138 16.78 13.21 4.09
C ILE A 138 16.80 13.87 2.71
N GLY A 139 15.70 13.78 1.96
CA GLY A 139 15.51 14.48 0.69
C GLY A 139 14.12 14.28 0.14
N ARG A 140 13.55 15.30 -0.52
CA ARG A 140 12.20 15.21 -1.11
C ARG A 140 11.95 16.22 -2.21
N ASN A 141 10.98 15.90 -3.06
CA ASN A 141 10.36 16.79 -4.04
C ASN A 141 8.98 16.26 -4.40
N ASN A 142 7.94 17.10 -4.37
CA ASN A 142 6.56 16.78 -4.76
C ASN A 142 5.99 15.51 -4.07
N ASP A 143 6.34 15.26 -2.83
CA ASP A 143 6.09 14.00 -2.11
C ASP A 143 4.60 13.69 -1.87
N PHE A 144 3.72 14.69 -1.89
CA PHE A 144 2.27 14.54 -1.79
C PHE A 144 1.53 14.60 -3.13
N THR A 145 2.26 14.84 -4.22
CA THR A 145 1.64 14.88 -5.55
C THR A 145 1.31 13.47 -6.01
N GLN A 146 0.05 13.25 -6.37
CA GLN A 146 -0.38 11.99 -6.96
C GLN A 146 0.18 11.86 -8.37
N ASN A 147 0.86 10.76 -8.63
CA ASN A 147 1.48 10.44 -9.91
C ASN A 147 1.14 9.02 -10.36
N ASN A 148 1.45 8.72 -11.62
CA ASN A 148 1.47 7.33 -12.09
C ASN A 148 2.43 6.54 -11.19
N SER A 149 1.95 5.40 -10.66
CA SER A 149 2.70 4.51 -9.78
C SER A 149 2.78 3.09 -10.31
N GLN A 150 2.44 2.91 -11.61
CA GLN A 150 2.37 1.60 -12.23
C GLN A 150 3.63 0.77 -11.97
N GLY A 151 3.41 -0.44 -11.49
CA GLY A 151 4.46 -1.37 -11.07
C GLY A 151 4.71 -1.31 -9.56
N VAL A 152 5.03 -0.14 -8.99
CA VAL A 152 5.36 -0.02 -7.56
C VAL A 152 4.13 -0.12 -6.66
N GLU A 153 2.95 0.27 -7.12
CA GLU A 153 1.69 0.10 -6.38
C GLU A 153 1.34 -1.37 -6.12
N ASN A 154 1.95 -2.29 -6.84
CA ASN A 154 1.77 -3.73 -6.60
C ASN A 154 2.19 -4.15 -5.18
N LEU A 155 3.05 -3.36 -4.53
CA LEU A 155 3.45 -3.62 -3.16
C LEU A 155 2.27 -3.54 -2.17
N PHE A 156 1.23 -2.73 -2.46
CA PHE A 156 -0.01 -2.72 -1.67
C PHE A 156 -0.76 -4.05 -1.75
N LEU A 157 -0.80 -4.67 -2.94
CA LEU A 157 -1.43 -5.99 -3.11
C LEU A 157 -0.68 -7.06 -2.34
N VAL A 158 0.66 -7.02 -2.40
CA VAL A 158 1.53 -7.95 -1.68
C VAL A 158 1.35 -7.79 -0.16
N TYR A 159 1.26 -6.56 0.33
CA TYR A 159 1.04 -6.28 1.74
C TYR A 159 -0.31 -6.85 2.21
N LEU A 160 -1.40 -6.54 1.50
CA LEU A 160 -2.74 -7.05 1.84
C LEU A 160 -2.81 -8.57 1.77
N ALA A 161 -2.20 -9.20 0.76
CA ALA A 161 -2.14 -10.66 0.65
C ALA A 161 -1.42 -11.28 1.86
N ASN A 162 -0.30 -10.71 2.30
CA ASN A 162 0.41 -11.19 3.50
C ASN A 162 -0.41 -11.02 4.78
N LEU A 163 -1.23 -9.95 4.91
CA LEU A 163 -2.20 -9.84 6.00
C LEU A 163 -3.22 -10.98 5.98
N LEU A 164 -3.73 -11.33 4.80
CA LEU A 164 -4.71 -12.41 4.66
C LEU A 164 -4.09 -13.79 4.91
N PHE A 165 -2.84 -14.02 4.56
CA PHE A 165 -2.10 -15.23 4.92
C PHE A 165 -1.90 -15.33 6.43
N LYS A 166 -1.53 -14.23 7.10
CA LYS A 166 -1.40 -14.18 8.56
C LYS A 166 -2.72 -14.45 9.28
N GLN A 167 -3.84 -13.99 8.70
CA GLN A 167 -5.19 -14.22 9.23
C GLN A 167 -5.76 -15.60 8.87
N GLU A 168 -4.99 -16.44 8.19
CA GLU A 168 -5.41 -17.74 7.67
C GLU A 168 -6.66 -17.69 6.76
N THR A 169 -7.04 -16.48 6.31
CA THR A 169 -8.13 -16.28 5.36
C THR A 169 -7.74 -16.75 3.96
N TRP A 170 -6.46 -16.61 3.62
CA TRP A 170 -5.81 -17.14 2.43
C TRP A 170 -4.70 -18.11 2.81
N LYS A 171 -4.46 -19.09 1.93
CA LYS A 171 -3.28 -19.94 1.98
C LYS A 171 -2.38 -19.64 0.79
N LYS A 172 -1.08 -19.73 0.98
CA LYS A 172 -0.08 -19.50 -0.07
C LYS A 172 -0.27 -20.46 -1.25
N GLU A 173 -0.70 -21.68 -0.96
CA GLU A 173 -0.92 -22.79 -1.90
C GLU A 173 -2.25 -22.70 -2.65
N ASP A 174 -3.19 -21.85 -2.20
CA ASP A 174 -4.47 -21.65 -2.89
C ASP A 174 -4.22 -21.24 -4.35
N LEU A 175 -4.97 -21.86 -5.25
CA LEU A 175 -4.83 -21.62 -6.68
C LEU A 175 -5.67 -20.43 -7.15
N VAL A 176 -5.10 -19.64 -8.04
CA VAL A 176 -5.79 -18.59 -8.82
C VAL A 176 -5.65 -18.89 -10.31
N LYS A 177 -6.68 -18.53 -11.08
CA LYS A 177 -6.65 -18.68 -12.53
C LYS A 177 -6.02 -17.48 -13.20
N VAL A 178 -5.00 -17.74 -14.04
CA VAL A 178 -4.28 -16.75 -14.84
C VAL A 178 -4.36 -17.19 -16.32
N GLY A 179 -5.35 -16.70 -17.04
CA GLY A 179 -5.66 -17.24 -18.36
C GLY A 179 -6.08 -18.72 -18.30
N GLU A 180 -5.34 -19.58 -18.98
CA GLU A 180 -5.56 -21.04 -18.95
C GLU A 180 -4.80 -21.75 -17.82
N GLU A 181 -3.83 -21.09 -17.21
CA GLU A 181 -3.00 -21.66 -16.14
C GLU A 181 -3.68 -21.52 -14.78
N SER A 182 -3.33 -22.43 -13.85
CA SER A 182 -3.63 -22.31 -12.43
C SER A 182 -2.32 -22.17 -11.67
N LEU A 183 -2.12 -21.03 -11.02
CA LEU A 183 -0.91 -20.74 -10.24
C LEU A 183 -1.27 -20.61 -8.77
N THR A 184 -0.32 -20.88 -7.87
CA THR A 184 -0.53 -20.58 -6.45
C THR A 184 -0.54 -19.07 -6.21
N LYS A 185 -1.24 -18.62 -5.18
CA LYS A 185 -1.25 -17.20 -4.77
C LYS A 185 0.16 -16.70 -4.52
N GLU A 186 1.01 -17.51 -3.87
CA GLU A 186 2.42 -17.17 -3.63
C GLU A 186 3.21 -16.98 -4.93
N THR A 187 3.03 -17.89 -5.91
CA THR A 187 3.66 -17.75 -7.23
C THR A 187 3.19 -16.49 -7.95
N CYS A 188 1.89 -16.19 -7.90
CA CYS A 188 1.36 -14.98 -8.49
C CYS A 188 1.93 -13.71 -7.85
N LEU A 189 2.00 -13.65 -6.52
CA LEU A 189 2.60 -12.49 -5.82
C LEU A 189 4.08 -12.32 -6.17
N THR A 190 4.82 -13.41 -6.31
CA THR A 190 6.21 -13.38 -6.74
C THR A 190 6.34 -12.82 -8.16
N ARG A 191 5.53 -13.29 -9.11
CA ARG A 191 5.51 -12.78 -10.49
C ARG A 191 5.06 -11.31 -10.58
N ILE A 192 4.14 -10.88 -9.71
CA ILE A 192 3.75 -9.46 -9.63
C ILE A 192 4.94 -8.58 -9.25
N ILE A 193 5.78 -9.03 -8.31
CA ILE A 193 6.96 -8.27 -7.87
C ILE A 193 8.08 -8.32 -8.92
N GLN A 194 8.40 -9.52 -9.41
CA GLN A 194 9.60 -9.75 -10.22
C GLN A 194 9.40 -9.47 -11.71
N GLU A 195 8.18 -9.62 -12.22
CA GLU A 195 7.88 -9.55 -13.64
C GLU A 195 6.85 -8.44 -13.95
N ASN A 196 6.27 -7.78 -12.94
CA ASN A 196 5.09 -6.93 -13.09
C ASN A 196 3.96 -7.62 -13.87
N HIS A 197 3.73 -8.92 -13.61
CA HIS A 197 2.90 -9.80 -14.41
C HIS A 197 1.42 -9.42 -14.34
N ALA A 198 0.87 -8.88 -15.44
CA ALA A 198 -0.49 -8.32 -15.49
C ALA A 198 -1.57 -9.35 -15.15
N GLY A 199 -1.51 -10.56 -15.72
CA GLY A 199 -2.51 -11.60 -15.46
C GLY A 199 -2.53 -12.06 -14.00
N CYS A 200 -1.37 -12.16 -13.33
CA CYS A 200 -1.30 -12.44 -11.89
C CYS A 200 -1.90 -11.28 -11.07
N LYS A 201 -1.60 -10.03 -11.45
CA LYS A 201 -2.20 -8.85 -10.81
C LYS A 201 -3.72 -8.87 -10.91
N GLU A 202 -4.27 -9.08 -12.10
CA GLU A 202 -5.71 -9.17 -12.33
C GLU A 202 -6.36 -10.29 -11.51
N ALA A 203 -5.75 -11.48 -11.48
CA ALA A 203 -6.25 -12.62 -10.71
C ALA A 203 -6.27 -12.31 -9.19
N ILE A 204 -5.19 -11.76 -8.64
CA ILE A 204 -5.11 -11.38 -7.22
C ILE A 204 -6.10 -10.25 -6.90
N VAL A 205 -6.23 -9.24 -7.74
CA VAL A 205 -7.21 -8.14 -7.56
C VAL A 205 -8.64 -8.68 -7.59
N SER A 206 -8.94 -9.62 -8.49
CA SER A 206 -10.25 -10.27 -8.57
C SER A 206 -10.60 -11.04 -7.29
N GLU A 207 -9.64 -11.81 -6.77
CA GLU A 207 -9.78 -12.56 -5.50
C GLU A 207 -9.94 -11.65 -4.27
N LEU A 208 -9.22 -10.52 -4.24
CA LEU A 208 -9.32 -9.53 -3.17
C LEU A 208 -10.67 -8.80 -3.19
N GLY A 209 -11.15 -8.49 -4.38
CA GLY A 209 -12.33 -7.66 -4.60
C GLY A 209 -12.06 -6.16 -4.43
N ALA A 210 -12.71 -5.36 -5.28
CA ALA A 210 -12.50 -3.90 -5.31
C ALA A 210 -12.85 -3.21 -3.98
N ASP A 211 -13.93 -3.66 -3.31
CA ASP A 211 -14.37 -3.07 -2.05
C ASP A 211 -13.38 -3.31 -0.92
N ARG A 212 -12.79 -4.52 -0.84
CA ARG A 212 -11.76 -4.83 0.17
C ARG A 212 -10.50 -4.02 -0.07
N LEU A 213 -10.07 -3.87 -1.32
CA LEU A 213 -8.92 -3.02 -1.66
C LEU A 213 -9.16 -1.57 -1.28
N LYS A 214 -10.33 -1.02 -1.62
CA LYS A 214 -10.71 0.34 -1.27
C LYS A 214 -10.78 0.54 0.26
N GLN A 215 -11.38 -0.42 0.97
CA GLN A 215 -11.48 -0.37 2.43
C GLN A 215 -10.09 -0.43 3.06
N PHE A 216 -9.21 -1.34 2.60
CA PHE A 216 -7.83 -1.42 3.06
C PHE A 216 -7.08 -0.10 2.90
N LEU A 217 -7.14 0.53 1.73
CA LEU A 217 -6.47 1.82 1.50
C LEU A 217 -6.99 2.90 2.46
N LYS A 218 -8.30 2.96 2.65
CA LYS A 218 -8.93 3.90 3.59
C LYS A 218 -8.53 3.65 5.05
N ASP A 219 -8.60 2.40 5.51
CA ASP A 219 -8.27 2.03 6.89
C ASP A 219 -6.81 2.28 7.24
N GLN A 220 -5.94 2.24 6.24
CA GLN A 220 -4.51 2.52 6.38
C GLN A 220 -4.13 3.96 6.06
N SER A 221 -5.13 4.82 5.78
CA SER A 221 -4.94 6.25 5.44
C SER A 221 -4.07 6.49 4.19
N TYR A 222 -4.16 5.60 3.19
CA TYR A 222 -3.52 5.78 1.88
C TYR A 222 -4.45 6.56 0.95
N GLU A 223 -4.73 7.82 1.28
CA GLU A 223 -5.77 8.64 0.64
C GLU A 223 -5.44 9.01 -0.81
N ASN A 224 -4.15 9.04 -1.15
CA ASN A 224 -3.67 9.41 -2.49
C ASN A 224 -3.38 8.19 -3.37
N THR A 225 -3.74 7.00 -2.92
CA THR A 225 -3.50 5.76 -3.67
C THR A 225 -4.81 5.25 -4.30
N ASN A 226 -4.75 5.00 -5.61
CA ASN A 226 -5.82 4.36 -6.38
C ASN A 226 -5.22 3.25 -7.25
N LEU A 227 -5.36 2.00 -6.81
CA LEU A 227 -4.77 0.85 -7.48
C LEU A 227 -5.39 0.55 -8.85
N THR A 228 -6.66 0.93 -9.07
CA THR A 228 -7.34 0.74 -10.36
C THR A 228 -6.86 1.76 -11.39
N ALA A 229 -6.59 2.99 -10.97
CA ALA A 229 -6.10 4.06 -11.83
C ALA A 229 -4.56 4.12 -11.90
N HIS A 230 -3.85 3.20 -11.22
CA HIS A 230 -2.38 3.20 -11.12
C HIS A 230 -1.82 4.53 -10.59
N LEU A 231 -2.48 5.12 -9.59
CA LEU A 231 -2.08 6.38 -9.00
C LEU A 231 -1.67 6.19 -7.54
N SER A 232 -0.58 6.84 -7.15
CA SER A 232 -0.15 6.98 -5.75
C SER A 232 0.73 8.22 -5.59
N ASN A 233 1.18 8.49 -4.37
CA ASN A 233 2.24 9.45 -4.11
C ASN A 233 3.40 8.81 -3.35
N THR A 234 4.52 9.51 -3.27
CA THR A 234 5.71 8.96 -2.62
C THR A 234 5.54 8.83 -1.10
N SER A 235 4.66 9.62 -0.48
CA SER A 235 4.37 9.54 0.96
C SER A 235 3.59 8.28 1.33
N ASP A 236 2.55 7.90 0.56
CA ASP A 236 1.79 6.67 0.80
C ASP A 236 2.69 5.44 0.61
N LEU A 237 3.51 5.45 -0.47
CA LEU A 237 4.46 4.37 -0.76
C LEU A 237 5.56 4.26 0.31
N LEU A 238 6.09 5.38 0.82
CA LEU A 238 7.01 5.38 1.96
C LEU A 238 6.34 4.80 3.21
N SER A 239 5.10 5.18 3.49
CA SER A 239 4.36 4.68 4.64
C SER A 239 4.19 3.16 4.56
N LEU A 240 3.88 2.63 3.38
CA LEU A 240 3.82 1.20 3.13
C LEU A 240 5.18 0.51 3.31
N ALA A 241 6.26 1.09 2.75
CA ALA A 241 7.62 0.57 2.89
C ALA A 241 8.06 0.50 4.36
N LYS A 242 7.77 1.53 5.15
CA LYS A 242 8.03 1.55 6.59
C LYS A 242 7.29 0.44 7.33
N ARG A 243 6.06 0.11 6.94
CA ARG A 243 5.30 -0.99 7.55
C ARG A 243 5.91 -2.34 7.27
N PHE A 244 6.40 -2.60 6.07
CA PHE A 244 7.13 -3.82 5.76
C PHE A 244 8.42 -3.93 6.56
N TYR A 245 9.19 -2.85 6.65
CA TYR A 245 10.48 -2.85 7.34
C TYR A 245 10.33 -2.95 8.85
N ASN A 246 9.46 -2.14 9.47
CA ASN A 246 9.25 -2.13 10.92
C ASN A 246 8.40 -3.31 11.41
N GLN A 247 7.75 -4.01 10.51
CA GLN A 247 7.00 -5.25 10.74
C GLN A 247 5.94 -5.19 11.86
N PRO A 248 5.16 -4.11 11.97
CA PRO A 248 4.13 -4.05 13.02
C PRO A 248 3.06 -5.14 12.85
N ASP A 249 2.88 -5.61 11.62
CA ASP A 249 1.83 -6.55 11.22
C ASP A 249 2.34 -7.95 10.91
N PHE A 250 3.66 -8.16 10.75
CA PHE A 250 4.26 -9.41 10.30
C PHE A 250 5.40 -9.85 11.23
N SER A 251 5.83 -11.11 11.06
CA SER A 251 7.06 -11.64 11.64
C SER A 251 8.27 -11.34 10.73
N ASN A 252 9.48 -11.48 11.28
CA ASN A 252 10.72 -11.17 10.54
C ASN A 252 10.90 -11.96 9.24
N ASP A 253 10.37 -13.17 9.19
CA ASP A 253 10.43 -14.04 8.02
C ASP A 253 9.69 -13.46 6.80
N VAL A 254 8.60 -12.72 6.99
CA VAL A 254 7.89 -12.04 5.89
C VAL A 254 8.77 -10.97 5.25
N TRP A 255 9.52 -10.20 6.05
CA TRP A 255 10.45 -9.21 5.52
C TRP A 255 11.62 -9.86 4.79
N GLU A 256 12.21 -10.92 5.34
CA GLU A 256 13.32 -11.62 4.69
C GLU A 256 12.86 -12.29 3.38
N ASP A 257 11.67 -12.90 3.35
CA ASP A 257 11.07 -13.45 2.13
C ASP A 257 10.82 -12.36 1.08
N LEU A 258 10.28 -11.21 1.51
CA LEU A 258 10.07 -10.06 0.63
C LEU A 258 11.39 -9.54 0.05
N LYS A 259 12.44 -9.42 0.85
CA LYS A 259 13.77 -8.99 0.37
C LYS A 259 14.30 -9.89 -0.74
N LEU A 260 14.11 -11.21 -0.62
CA LEU A 260 14.52 -12.16 -1.67
C LEU A 260 13.76 -11.91 -2.98
N LYS A 261 12.48 -11.58 -2.90
CA LYS A 261 11.65 -11.26 -4.07
C LYS A 261 11.98 -9.89 -4.67
N LEU A 262 12.42 -8.94 -3.83
CA LEU A 262 12.82 -7.58 -4.22
C LEU A 262 14.29 -7.50 -4.69
N ASP A 263 15.06 -8.59 -4.65
CA ASP A 263 16.44 -8.59 -5.15
C ASP A 263 16.43 -8.29 -6.66
N PRO A 264 17.12 -7.24 -7.13
CA PRO A 264 17.18 -6.92 -8.56
C PRO A 264 17.69 -8.09 -9.44
N LYS A 265 18.48 -8.99 -8.88
CA LYS A 265 18.94 -10.19 -9.60
C LYS A 265 17.82 -11.19 -9.88
N ALA A 266 16.79 -11.21 -9.06
CA ALA A 266 15.60 -12.04 -9.25
C ALA A 266 14.58 -11.39 -10.18
N ASN A 267 14.73 -10.11 -10.49
CA ASN A 267 13.76 -9.34 -11.25
C ASN A 267 14.13 -9.29 -12.74
N VAL A 268 13.25 -9.82 -13.58
CA VAL A 268 13.47 -9.97 -15.03
C VAL A 268 13.61 -8.62 -15.74
N ILE A 269 12.92 -7.59 -15.25
CA ILE A 269 12.89 -6.26 -15.86
C ILE A 269 13.93 -5.29 -15.23
N ALA A 270 14.70 -5.75 -14.23
CA ALA A 270 15.69 -4.90 -13.55
C ALA A 270 16.72 -4.28 -14.49
N SER A 271 17.16 -5.03 -15.50
CA SER A 271 18.16 -4.59 -16.46
C SER A 271 17.74 -3.38 -17.31
N THR A 272 16.43 -3.10 -17.39
CA THR A 272 15.88 -1.98 -18.16
C THR A 272 15.61 -0.75 -17.29
N ASN A 273 15.89 -0.81 -15.99
CA ASN A 273 15.62 0.29 -15.08
C ASN A 273 16.80 1.28 -15.01
N PRO A 274 16.63 2.53 -15.51
CA PRO A 274 17.70 3.51 -15.52
C PRO A 274 18.18 3.88 -14.11
N LEU A 275 17.26 4.00 -13.13
CA LEU A 275 17.63 4.37 -11.77
C LEU A 275 18.56 3.31 -11.14
N LEU A 276 18.24 2.04 -11.34
CA LEU A 276 19.07 0.93 -10.83
C LEU A 276 20.46 0.95 -11.43
N SER A 277 20.59 1.25 -12.72
CA SER A 277 21.88 1.27 -13.41
C SER A 277 22.82 2.38 -12.93
N GLY A 278 22.30 3.40 -12.27
CA GLY A 278 23.08 4.48 -11.66
C GLY A 278 23.71 4.13 -10.33
N PHE A 279 23.22 3.10 -9.63
CA PHE A 279 23.79 2.60 -8.38
C PHE A 279 24.79 1.48 -8.65
N GLN A 280 26.02 1.59 -8.16
CA GLN A 280 27.08 0.63 -8.40
C GLN A 280 27.69 0.02 -7.13
N LYS A 281 27.62 0.72 -6.01
CA LYS A 281 28.31 0.37 -4.77
C LYS A 281 27.38 0.01 -3.63
N LEU A 282 26.09 0.34 -3.75
CA LEU A 282 25.09 0.11 -2.72
C LEU A 282 24.32 -1.16 -3.00
N LYS A 283 23.81 -1.81 -1.94
CA LYS A 283 22.94 -2.96 -2.05
C LYS A 283 21.49 -2.48 -2.03
N LEU A 284 20.73 -2.87 -3.05
CA LEU A 284 19.37 -2.44 -3.25
C LEU A 284 18.41 -3.65 -3.26
N TYR A 285 17.24 -3.41 -2.73
CA TYR A 285 16.08 -4.29 -2.84
C TYR A 285 14.90 -3.41 -3.27
N GLY A 286 14.18 -3.78 -4.30
CA GLY A 286 13.11 -2.90 -4.73
C GLY A 286 12.17 -3.47 -5.77
N ILE A 287 11.08 -2.73 -5.93
CA ILE A 287 10.09 -2.93 -6.96
C ILE A 287 10.06 -1.71 -7.86
N PHE A 288 9.81 -1.92 -9.13
CA PHE A 288 9.76 -0.85 -10.09
C PHE A 288 8.79 -1.13 -11.24
N GLY A 289 8.41 -0.07 -11.93
CA GLY A 289 7.68 -0.10 -13.18
C GLY A 289 8.24 0.95 -14.12
N ALA A 290 8.32 0.62 -15.38
CA ALA A 290 8.73 1.56 -16.42
C ALA A 290 8.02 1.24 -17.72
N ALA A 291 7.69 2.26 -18.49
CA ALA A 291 7.31 2.13 -19.88
C ALA A 291 8.13 3.10 -20.70
N SER A 292 8.81 2.60 -21.72
CA SER A 292 9.62 3.41 -22.60
C SER A 292 8.88 3.70 -23.91
N GLU A 293 8.97 4.94 -24.37
CA GLU A 293 8.49 5.34 -25.70
C GLU A 293 9.60 5.17 -26.74
N THR A 294 10.84 5.38 -26.31
CA THR A 294 12.06 5.19 -27.11
C THR A 294 13.14 4.60 -26.23
N SER A 295 14.31 4.30 -26.80
CA SER A 295 15.46 3.80 -26.03
C SER A 295 15.97 4.76 -24.96
N SER A 296 15.62 6.04 -25.03
CA SER A 296 16.09 7.07 -24.08
C SER A 296 14.96 7.73 -23.29
N ASN A 297 13.74 7.76 -23.80
CA ASN A 297 12.61 8.44 -23.17
C ASN A 297 11.58 7.47 -22.63
N TYR A 298 11.13 7.74 -21.42
CA TYR A 298 10.16 6.93 -20.71
C TYR A 298 8.89 7.74 -20.45
N SER A 299 7.72 7.17 -20.77
CA SER A 299 6.43 7.72 -20.37
C SER A 299 6.25 7.71 -18.86
N TYR A 300 6.84 6.72 -18.17
CA TYR A 300 7.00 6.72 -16.73
C TYR A 300 8.18 5.85 -16.27
N ILE A 301 8.78 6.23 -15.15
CA ILE A 301 9.75 5.44 -14.37
C ILE A 301 9.35 5.54 -12.91
N ASN A 302 8.99 4.43 -12.30
CA ASN A 302 8.54 4.35 -10.92
C ASN A 302 9.42 3.38 -10.16
N ASN A 303 9.91 3.78 -8.98
CA ASN A 303 10.81 2.98 -8.18
C ASN A 303 10.49 3.12 -6.70
N LEU A 304 10.58 2.00 -5.97
CA LEU A 304 10.66 1.96 -4.54
C LEU A 304 11.81 1.04 -4.18
N TYR A 305 12.87 1.60 -3.57
CA TYR A 305 14.05 0.85 -3.15
C TYR A 305 14.30 0.97 -1.66
N PHE A 306 14.70 -0.14 -1.06
CA PHE A 306 15.43 -0.19 0.20
C PHE A 306 16.90 -0.28 -0.14
N ILE A 307 17.67 0.71 0.27
CA ILE A 307 19.10 0.87 -0.01
C ILE A 307 19.87 0.60 1.28
N GLU A 308 20.70 -0.43 1.30
CA GLU A 308 21.58 -0.72 2.43
C GLU A 308 22.94 -0.06 2.20
N THR A 309 23.36 0.82 3.15
CA THR A 309 24.71 1.41 3.10
C THR A 309 25.75 0.35 3.43
N VAL A 310 26.91 0.42 2.74
CA VAL A 310 28.03 -0.49 2.95
C VAL A 310 28.92 0.10 4.04
N GLU A 311 28.65 -0.31 5.28
CA GLU A 311 29.45 0.09 6.44
C GLU A 311 30.05 -1.16 7.09
N GLU A 312 31.34 -1.13 7.42
CA GLU A 312 32.01 -2.23 8.14
C GLU A 312 31.40 -2.44 9.53
N ASP A 313 31.12 -1.33 10.22
CA ASP A 313 30.46 -1.35 11.52
C ASP A 313 28.94 -1.56 11.35
N PRO A 314 28.38 -2.70 11.80
CA PRO A 314 26.93 -2.93 11.73
C PRO A 314 26.11 -1.88 12.45
N ALA A 315 26.67 -1.21 13.49
CA ALA A 315 26.00 -0.14 14.22
C ALA A 315 25.79 1.10 13.34
N ARG A 316 26.61 1.30 12.32
CA ARG A 316 26.53 2.43 11.38
C ARG A 316 25.72 2.12 10.12
N ARG A 317 25.43 0.84 9.84
CA ARG A 317 24.63 0.48 8.68
C ARG A 317 23.26 1.14 8.73
N ARG A 318 22.82 1.66 7.59
CA ARG A 318 21.53 2.30 7.41
C ARG A 318 20.74 1.57 6.35
N THR A 319 19.44 1.60 6.50
CA THR A 319 18.51 1.28 5.41
C THR A 319 17.80 2.56 5.04
N ILE A 320 17.97 2.96 3.80
CA ILE A 320 17.35 4.16 3.22
C ILE A 320 16.21 3.70 2.32
N VAL A 321 15.03 4.30 2.45
CA VAL A 321 13.95 4.11 1.49
C VAL A 321 14.00 5.25 0.47
N LEU A 322 14.12 4.89 -0.80
CA LEU A 322 13.98 5.80 -1.92
C LEU A 322 12.70 5.49 -2.67
N VAL A 323 11.78 6.44 -2.76
CA VAL A 323 10.63 6.38 -3.65
C VAL A 323 10.78 7.45 -4.72
N TYR A 324 10.70 7.01 -5.97
CA TYR A 324 10.80 7.88 -7.14
C TYR A 324 9.67 7.56 -8.12
N LEU A 325 8.86 8.55 -8.42
CA LEU A 325 7.78 8.48 -9.42
C LEU A 325 8.00 9.60 -10.44
N ALA A 326 8.11 9.24 -11.70
CA ALA A 326 8.30 10.22 -12.75
C ALA A 326 7.52 9.87 -14.01
N THR A 327 7.11 10.92 -14.74
CA THR A 327 6.51 10.82 -16.07
C THR A 327 7.30 11.68 -17.05
N ASP A 328 7.31 11.30 -18.33
CA ASP A 328 7.99 12.01 -19.43
C ASP A 328 9.44 12.35 -19.07
N THR A 329 10.22 11.34 -18.73
CA THR A 329 11.58 11.52 -18.22
C THR A 329 12.63 10.81 -19.08
N ASP A 330 13.83 11.39 -19.10
CA ASP A 330 14.99 10.87 -19.81
C ASP A 330 15.82 9.91 -18.94
N ALA A 331 16.21 8.78 -19.52
CA ALA A 331 16.98 7.74 -18.84
C ALA A 331 18.32 8.25 -18.28
N ALA A 332 19.06 9.06 -19.04
CA ALA A 332 20.36 9.56 -18.62
C ALA A 332 20.22 10.45 -17.37
N SER A 333 19.21 11.28 -17.37
CA SER A 333 18.87 12.13 -16.21
C SER A 333 18.58 11.32 -14.95
N VAL A 334 17.84 10.22 -15.08
CA VAL A 334 17.52 9.34 -13.94
C VAL A 334 18.76 8.61 -13.42
N ILE A 335 19.66 8.19 -14.33
CA ILE A 335 20.96 7.62 -13.95
C ILE A 335 21.79 8.63 -13.16
N ASP A 336 21.79 9.90 -13.58
CA ASP A 336 22.54 10.96 -12.89
C ASP A 336 21.96 11.27 -11.50
N LEU A 337 20.63 11.19 -11.31
CA LEU A 337 20.01 11.25 -9.98
C LEU A 337 20.52 10.13 -9.07
N ALA A 338 20.53 8.88 -9.57
CA ALA A 338 20.99 7.73 -8.80
C ALA A 338 22.46 7.88 -8.37
N LYS A 339 23.34 8.32 -9.31
CA LYS A 339 24.75 8.60 -9.00
C LYS A 339 24.92 9.70 -7.95
N ALA A 340 24.12 10.77 -8.03
CA ALA A 340 24.16 11.87 -7.06
C ALA A 340 23.73 11.40 -5.66
N ILE A 341 22.68 10.57 -5.58
CA ILE A 341 22.23 9.94 -4.34
C ILE A 341 23.34 9.01 -3.80
N GLU A 342 23.84 8.08 -4.62
CA GLU A 342 24.90 7.15 -4.21
C GLU A 342 26.12 7.89 -3.64
N LYS A 343 26.63 8.92 -4.36
CA LYS A 343 27.78 9.72 -3.92
C LYS A 343 27.57 10.36 -2.55
N SER A 344 26.34 10.67 -2.21
CA SER A 344 26.02 11.31 -0.91
C SER A 344 25.77 10.31 0.20
N LEU A 345 25.63 9.01 -0.12
CA LEU A 345 25.39 7.93 0.84
C LEU A 345 26.66 7.14 1.19
N ILE A 346 27.74 7.29 0.40
CA ILE A 346 29.05 6.67 0.61
C ILE A 346 30.09 7.70 1.00
#